data_fd2cc6e8cd38c04bfa59e3d61e722e28
#
_entry.id   fd2cc6e8cd38c04bfa59e3d61e722e28
#
_cell.length_a   1.000
_cell.length_b   1.000
_cell.length_c   1.000
_cell.angle_alpha   90.00
_cell.angle_beta   90.00
_cell.angle_gamma   90.00
#
_symmetry.space_group_name_H-M   'P 1'
#
loop_
_entity.id
_entity.type
_entity.pdbx_description
1 polymer ?
#
loop_
_entity_poly.entity_id
_entity_poly.type
_entity_poly.pdbx_seq_one_letter_code
_entity_poly.pdbx_strand_id
1 'polypeptide(L)'
;MELRINQAIKEHTKVSYAIESSGTLPFDVDCGEGINIVMAPPEAMKAFQNLKFEMLQPYPHSVSVKDSIITYWKGYADLDYRRIVLCDGSISSLYLLNRLFLEKGDHVLGYVPQFTEYETDVEMYGCQYDQVLLKKERNYKFCVEDVLAALNRQHKLVYLDNPNNPTGQIIPLMEIEKILAAAQKQNVFVIVDEAYGDYMPKQNSAMQLVDKYDNLIVVKTFSKGFGLAGLRGGYLVLPLELVPYVGNISNPYTMSELSRSVAA
;
A
#
# COMPACT_ATOMS: atom_id res chain seq x y z
N MET A 1 21.80 -14.92 28.37
CA MET A 1 20.73 -13.92 28.66
C MET A 1 19.48 -14.37 27.95
N GLU A 2 18.35 -14.44 28.61
CA GLU A 2 17.07 -14.79 27.98
C GLU A 2 16.59 -13.58 27.14
N LEU A 3 16.18 -13.85 25.88
CA LEU A 3 15.64 -12.81 25.00
C LEU A 3 14.16 -12.56 25.35
N ARG A 4 13.90 -11.42 26.00
CA ARG A 4 12.53 -10.96 26.32
C ARG A 4 12.00 -10.05 25.22
N ILE A 5 11.63 -10.63 24.07
CA ILE A 5 11.05 -9.94 22.91
C ILE A 5 9.64 -10.47 22.64
N ASN A 6 8.92 -9.84 21.74
CA ASN A 6 7.58 -10.24 21.32
C ASN A 6 7.58 -11.71 20.89
N GLN A 7 6.66 -12.51 21.43
CA GLN A 7 6.60 -13.96 21.19
C GLN A 7 6.24 -14.26 19.72
N ALA A 8 5.32 -13.53 19.13
CA ALA A 8 4.96 -13.71 17.72
C ALA A 8 6.18 -13.52 16.81
N ILE A 9 7.03 -12.51 17.08
CA ILE A 9 8.26 -12.27 16.32
C ILE A 9 9.28 -13.41 16.52
N LYS A 10 9.33 -14.03 17.70
CA LYS A 10 10.21 -15.20 17.92
C LYS A 10 9.79 -16.44 17.14
N GLU A 11 8.49 -16.62 16.95
CA GLU A 11 7.88 -17.81 16.36
C GLU A 11 7.80 -17.72 14.83
N HIS A 12 7.92 -16.52 14.25
CA HIS A 12 7.81 -16.30 12.82
C HIS A 12 9.16 -15.92 12.18
N THR A 13 9.38 -16.43 10.98
CA THR A 13 10.50 -16.01 10.13
C THR A 13 9.94 -15.16 9.00
N LYS A 14 10.37 -13.91 8.94
CA LYS A 14 9.94 -13.00 7.88
C LYS A 14 10.39 -13.52 6.51
N VAL A 15 9.43 -13.68 5.61
CA VAL A 15 9.70 -13.91 4.19
C VAL A 15 9.78 -12.53 3.52
N SER A 16 10.99 -12.06 3.26
CA SER A 16 11.19 -10.75 2.62
C SER A 16 11.55 -10.89 1.15
N TYR A 17 11.00 -10.02 0.31
CA TYR A 17 11.41 -9.87 -1.08
C TYR A 17 12.72 -9.09 -1.22
N ALA A 18 13.12 -8.34 -0.20
CA ALA A 18 14.34 -7.56 -0.20
C ALA A 18 15.52 -8.41 0.28
N ILE A 19 16.38 -8.83 -0.63
CA ILE A 19 17.60 -9.56 -0.33
C ILE A 19 18.77 -8.58 -0.44
N GLU A 20 19.34 -8.18 0.71
CA GLU A 20 20.45 -7.21 0.75
C GLU A 20 21.75 -7.70 0.07
N SER A 21 21.88 -9.00 -0.14
CA SER A 21 23.12 -9.62 -0.63
C SER A 21 22.96 -10.42 -1.91
N SER A 22 21.97 -10.17 -2.72
CA SER A 22 21.88 -10.80 -4.03
C SER A 22 23.06 -10.28 -4.86
N GLY A 23 24.14 -11.06 -4.89
CA GLY A 23 25.16 -10.87 -5.92
C GLY A 23 24.42 -10.80 -7.26
N THR A 24 24.67 -9.76 -8.03
CA THR A 24 24.07 -9.56 -9.35
C THR A 24 24.43 -10.73 -10.23
N LEU A 25 23.58 -11.76 -10.25
CA LEU A 25 23.65 -12.74 -11.31
C LEU A 25 23.27 -12.02 -12.60
N PRO A 26 24.02 -12.19 -13.69
CA PRO A 26 23.63 -11.63 -14.97
C PRO A 26 22.29 -12.26 -15.39
N PHE A 27 21.28 -11.46 -15.60
CA PHE A 27 19.98 -11.85 -16.16
C PHE A 27 19.64 -10.93 -17.32
N ASP A 28 18.94 -11.48 -18.32
CA ASP A 28 18.52 -10.70 -19.48
C ASP A 28 17.34 -9.79 -19.15
N VAL A 29 16.50 -10.20 -18.20
CA VAL A 29 15.31 -9.47 -17.75
C VAL A 29 15.17 -9.58 -16.25
N ASP A 30 15.16 -8.43 -15.56
CA ASP A 30 14.86 -8.36 -14.13
C ASP A 30 13.36 -8.22 -13.89
N CYS A 31 12.75 -9.27 -13.34
CA CYS A 31 11.35 -9.27 -12.91
C CYS A 31 11.20 -9.21 -11.38
N GLY A 32 12.29 -9.03 -10.63
CA GLY A 32 12.29 -9.13 -9.17
C GLY A 32 11.58 -7.95 -8.49
N GLU A 33 11.97 -6.73 -8.83
CA GLU A 33 11.48 -5.54 -8.12
C GLU A 33 10.25 -4.87 -8.75
N GLY A 34 9.96 -5.15 -10.02
CA GLY A 34 8.80 -4.59 -10.74
C GLY A 34 8.81 -3.07 -10.88
N ILE A 35 9.99 -2.46 -10.97
CA ILE A 35 10.19 -1.01 -11.08
C ILE A 35 10.21 -0.60 -12.56
N ASN A 36 9.60 0.53 -12.90
CA ASN A 36 9.80 1.15 -14.19
C ASN A 36 11.21 1.76 -14.28
N ILE A 37 12.11 1.08 -14.99
CA ILE A 37 13.48 1.56 -15.23
C ILE A 37 13.66 2.22 -16.61
N VAL A 38 12.59 2.21 -17.42
CA VAL A 38 12.68 2.69 -18.82
C VAL A 38 12.53 4.20 -18.90
N MET A 39 11.69 4.79 -18.08
CA MET A 39 11.38 6.22 -18.15
C MET A 39 11.07 6.79 -16.77
N ALA A 40 11.95 7.64 -16.26
CA ALA A 40 11.64 8.51 -15.14
C ALA A 40 10.82 9.72 -15.63
N PRO A 41 9.87 10.26 -14.84
CA PRO A 41 9.16 11.49 -15.21
C PRO A 41 10.16 12.64 -15.43
N PRO A 42 10.07 13.37 -16.56
CA PRO A 42 10.99 14.49 -16.84
C PRO A 42 10.97 15.58 -15.75
N GLU A 43 9.81 15.79 -15.14
CA GLU A 43 9.61 16.74 -14.04
C GLU A 43 10.38 16.31 -12.80
N ALA A 44 10.36 15.03 -12.45
CA ALA A 44 11.13 14.48 -11.33
C ALA A 44 12.65 14.61 -11.56
N MET A 45 13.12 14.36 -12.79
CA MET A 45 14.52 14.57 -13.17
C MET A 45 14.92 16.03 -13.01
N LYS A 46 14.08 16.96 -13.49
CA LYS A 46 14.32 18.41 -13.36
C LYS A 46 14.33 18.83 -11.88
N ALA A 47 13.38 18.33 -11.10
CA ALA A 47 13.33 18.61 -9.66
C ALA A 47 14.60 18.12 -8.95
N PHE A 48 15.04 16.88 -9.25
CA PHE A 48 16.29 16.32 -8.71
C PHE A 48 17.52 17.18 -9.04
N GLN A 49 17.64 17.67 -10.27
CA GLN A 49 18.76 18.53 -10.68
C GLN A 49 18.78 19.90 -9.97
N ASN A 50 17.64 20.35 -9.45
CA ASN A 50 17.50 21.62 -8.73
C ASN A 50 17.61 21.47 -7.21
N LEU A 51 17.88 20.28 -6.68
CA LEU A 51 18.08 20.06 -5.25
C LEU A 51 19.34 20.82 -4.78
N LYS A 52 19.23 21.40 -3.59
CA LYS A 52 20.32 22.13 -2.94
C LYS A 52 20.62 21.51 -1.58
N PHE A 53 21.88 21.57 -1.18
CA PHE A 53 22.31 20.99 0.11
C PHE A 53 21.58 21.60 1.31
N GLU A 54 21.25 22.89 1.24
CA GLU A 54 20.54 23.62 2.29
C GLU A 54 19.15 23.04 2.60
N MET A 55 18.55 22.30 1.66
CA MET A 55 17.27 21.63 1.86
C MET A 55 17.36 20.45 2.84
N LEU A 56 18.57 19.98 3.14
CA LEU A 56 18.82 18.89 4.09
C LEU A 56 18.89 19.34 5.55
N GLN A 57 19.06 20.63 5.80
CA GLN A 57 19.29 21.15 7.15
C GLN A 57 18.02 21.19 8.02
N PRO A 58 16.86 21.67 7.53
CA PRO A 58 15.62 21.65 8.29
C PRO A 58 14.94 20.28 8.21
N TYR A 59 14.05 20.00 9.18
CA TYR A 59 13.07 18.93 9.00
C TYR A 59 12.15 19.23 7.80
N PRO A 60 11.62 18.19 7.11
CA PRO A 60 10.79 18.38 5.94
C PRO A 60 9.44 19.01 6.28
N HIS A 61 9.18 20.17 5.72
CA HIS A 61 7.93 20.92 5.91
C HIS A 61 7.17 21.15 4.59
N SER A 62 7.74 20.79 3.44
CA SER A 62 7.08 20.95 2.15
C SER A 62 5.78 20.14 2.07
N VAL A 63 4.73 20.77 1.61
CA VAL A 63 3.40 20.17 1.43
C VAL A 63 3.05 19.98 -0.05
N SER A 64 3.91 20.42 -0.96
CA SER A 64 3.69 20.39 -2.42
C SER A 64 3.31 19.02 -2.97
N VAL A 65 3.83 17.93 -2.36
CA VAL A 65 3.46 16.56 -2.75
C VAL A 65 1.96 16.31 -2.63
N LYS A 66 1.32 16.80 -1.57
CA LYS A 66 -0.13 16.61 -1.41
C LYS A 66 -0.93 17.39 -2.46
N ASP A 67 -0.48 18.60 -2.80
CA ASP A 67 -1.13 19.40 -3.86
C ASP A 67 -0.97 18.72 -5.22
N SER A 68 0.20 18.12 -5.48
CA SER A 68 0.44 17.36 -6.69
C SER A 68 -0.39 16.07 -6.75
N ILE A 69 -0.56 15.35 -5.63
CA ILE A 69 -1.45 14.20 -5.53
C ILE A 69 -2.90 14.60 -5.85
N ILE A 70 -3.41 15.68 -5.27
CA ILE A 70 -4.76 16.20 -5.55
C ILE A 70 -4.89 16.53 -7.04
N THR A 71 -3.91 17.21 -7.61
CA THR A 71 -3.88 17.56 -9.03
C THR A 71 -3.84 16.32 -9.92
N TYR A 72 -3.05 15.32 -9.56
CA TYR A 72 -2.94 14.05 -10.29
C TYR A 72 -4.26 13.29 -10.35
N TRP A 73 -5.05 13.33 -9.27
CA TRP A 73 -6.35 12.64 -9.18
C TRP A 73 -7.54 13.48 -9.62
N LYS A 74 -7.32 14.74 -9.97
CA LYS A 74 -8.40 15.64 -10.44
C LYS A 74 -9.20 15.00 -11.60
N GLY A 75 -10.52 14.98 -11.47
CA GLY A 75 -11.43 14.36 -12.44
C GLY A 75 -11.68 12.86 -12.21
N TYR A 76 -10.98 12.22 -11.25
CA TYR A 76 -11.22 10.84 -10.83
C TYR A 76 -11.64 10.75 -9.37
N ALA A 77 -11.11 11.59 -8.51
CA ALA A 77 -11.49 11.71 -7.11
C ALA A 77 -11.38 13.17 -6.67
N ASP A 78 -12.28 13.61 -5.80
CA ASP A 78 -12.23 14.93 -5.15
C ASP A 78 -11.59 14.77 -3.78
N LEU A 79 -10.27 14.87 -3.74
CA LEU A 79 -9.49 14.53 -2.55
C LEU A 79 -9.42 15.69 -1.56
N ASP A 80 -9.96 15.49 -0.37
CA ASP A 80 -9.66 16.35 0.78
C ASP A 80 -8.18 16.18 1.18
N TYR A 81 -7.45 17.29 1.24
CA TYR A 81 -6.05 17.35 1.64
C TYR A 81 -5.76 16.60 2.95
N ARG A 82 -6.69 16.63 3.90
CA ARG A 82 -6.57 15.98 5.21
C ARG A 82 -6.55 14.46 5.13
N ARG A 83 -7.20 13.87 4.12
CA ARG A 83 -7.26 12.42 3.89
C ARG A 83 -5.93 11.83 3.42
N ILE A 84 -5.02 12.68 2.92
CA ILE A 84 -3.74 12.25 2.37
C ILE A 84 -2.70 12.22 3.49
N VAL A 85 -2.13 11.04 3.74
CA VAL A 85 -1.02 10.83 4.67
C VAL A 85 0.20 10.37 3.89
N LEU A 86 1.29 11.14 3.95
CA LEU A 86 2.55 10.78 3.32
C LEU A 86 3.26 9.70 4.13
N CYS A 87 3.88 8.73 3.44
CA CYS A 87 4.57 7.59 4.03
C CYS A 87 5.88 7.28 3.29
N ASP A 88 6.77 6.53 3.93
CA ASP A 88 8.05 6.09 3.36
C ASP A 88 7.86 4.87 2.41
N GLY A 89 6.98 5.02 1.42
CA GLY A 89 6.55 3.98 0.48
C GLY A 89 5.31 3.21 0.98
N SER A 90 4.74 2.37 0.10
CA SER A 90 3.54 1.58 0.43
C SER A 90 3.76 0.59 1.57
N ILE A 91 4.95 -0.01 1.68
CA ILE A 91 5.22 -0.98 2.76
C ILE A 91 5.13 -0.34 4.15
N SER A 92 5.68 0.87 4.35
CA SER A 92 5.54 1.57 5.63
C SER A 92 4.09 1.99 5.90
N SER A 93 3.32 2.23 4.86
CA SER A 93 1.88 2.49 4.95
C SER A 93 1.14 1.26 5.48
N LEU A 94 1.44 0.08 4.96
CA LEU A 94 0.84 -1.18 5.39
C LEU A 94 1.18 -1.49 6.85
N TYR A 95 2.44 -1.33 7.25
CA TYR A 95 2.87 -1.51 8.65
C TYR A 95 2.18 -0.51 9.59
N LEU A 96 2.00 0.72 9.15
CA LEU A 96 1.28 1.73 9.92
C LEU A 96 -0.19 1.35 10.11
N LEU A 97 -0.84 0.80 9.07
CA LEU A 97 -2.22 0.33 9.15
C LEU A 97 -2.34 -0.90 10.06
N ASN A 98 -1.43 -1.88 9.97
CA ASN A 98 -1.42 -3.01 10.89
C ASN A 98 -1.27 -2.55 12.35
N ARG A 99 -0.37 -1.58 12.60
CA ARG A 99 -0.23 -0.96 13.93
C ARG A 99 -1.50 -0.25 14.40
N LEU A 100 -2.29 0.31 13.48
CA LEU A 100 -3.54 1.00 13.80
C LEU A 100 -4.66 0.03 14.17
N PHE A 101 -4.79 -1.05 13.43
CA PHE A 101 -5.98 -1.90 13.47
C PHE A 101 -5.81 -3.19 14.27
N LEU A 102 -4.59 -3.76 14.29
CA LEU A 102 -4.40 -5.15 14.70
C LEU A 102 -3.94 -5.29 16.16
N GLU A 103 -4.62 -6.19 16.85
CA GLU A 103 -4.24 -6.74 18.14
C GLU A 103 -4.08 -8.26 18.02
N LYS A 104 -3.31 -8.86 18.91
CA LYS A 104 -3.09 -10.31 18.92
C LYS A 104 -4.41 -11.09 18.89
N GLY A 105 -4.54 -11.98 17.92
CA GLY A 105 -5.72 -12.84 17.71
C GLY A 105 -6.76 -12.27 16.74
N ASP A 106 -6.54 -11.07 16.20
CA ASP A 106 -7.40 -10.53 15.14
C ASP A 106 -7.20 -11.27 13.81
N HIS A 107 -8.17 -11.15 12.92
CA HIS A 107 -8.19 -11.78 11.61
C HIS A 107 -8.15 -10.76 10.47
N VAL A 108 -7.34 -11.04 9.47
CA VAL A 108 -7.28 -10.29 8.20
C VAL A 108 -7.63 -11.23 7.06
N LEU A 109 -8.56 -10.84 6.20
CA LEU A 109 -8.93 -11.60 5.01
C LEU A 109 -8.12 -11.11 3.81
N GLY A 110 -7.48 -12.03 3.10
CA GLY A 110 -6.85 -11.77 1.81
C GLY A 110 -7.05 -12.92 0.84
N TYR A 111 -6.53 -12.78 -0.38
CA TYR A 111 -6.50 -13.88 -1.34
C TYR A 111 -5.05 -14.24 -1.69
N VAL A 112 -4.80 -15.45 -2.18
CA VAL A 112 -3.44 -15.88 -2.47
C VAL A 112 -3.36 -16.60 -3.83
N PRO A 113 -2.23 -16.44 -4.59
CA PRO A 113 -1.02 -15.70 -4.17
C PRO A 113 -1.21 -14.19 -4.14
N GLN A 114 -0.56 -13.54 -3.17
CA GLN A 114 -0.63 -12.10 -2.93
C GLN A 114 0.74 -11.60 -2.43
N PHE A 115 0.89 -10.30 -2.15
CA PHE A 115 2.13 -9.74 -1.63
C PHE A 115 2.46 -10.31 -0.24
N THR A 116 3.42 -11.24 -0.21
CA THR A 116 3.74 -12.06 0.97
C THR A 116 4.25 -11.26 2.18
N GLU A 117 4.88 -10.11 1.94
CA GLU A 117 5.37 -9.24 3.01
C GLU A 117 4.23 -8.74 3.92
N TYR A 118 3.03 -8.48 3.35
CA TYR A 118 1.88 -8.04 4.12
C TYR A 118 1.33 -9.15 5.01
N GLU A 119 1.15 -10.35 4.46
CA GLU A 119 0.73 -11.54 5.22
C GLU A 119 1.67 -11.80 6.40
N THR A 120 2.98 -11.83 6.12
CA THR A 120 4.01 -12.04 7.15
C THR A 120 3.96 -10.98 8.25
N ASP A 121 3.72 -9.70 7.91
CA ASP A 121 3.60 -8.65 8.92
C ASP A 121 2.36 -8.83 9.80
N VAL A 122 1.22 -9.23 9.22
CA VAL A 122 0.00 -9.56 9.97
C VAL A 122 0.29 -10.66 11.00
N GLU A 123 0.97 -11.73 10.59
CA GLU A 123 1.34 -12.84 11.47
C GLU A 123 2.30 -12.41 12.59
N MET A 124 3.19 -11.44 12.34
CA MET A 124 4.10 -10.88 13.35
C MET A 124 3.39 -10.08 14.45
N TYR A 125 2.14 -9.64 14.21
CA TYR A 125 1.27 -9.12 15.25
C TYR A 125 0.60 -10.23 16.08
N GLY A 126 0.81 -11.51 15.74
CA GLY A 126 0.11 -12.64 16.33
C GLY A 126 -1.34 -12.73 15.87
N CYS A 127 -1.62 -12.20 14.71
CA CYS A 127 -2.91 -12.22 14.02
C CYS A 127 -2.97 -13.38 13.02
N GLN A 128 -4.16 -13.69 12.53
CA GLN A 128 -4.40 -14.72 11.54
C GLN A 128 -4.68 -14.08 10.18
N TYR A 129 -4.00 -14.58 9.14
CA TYR A 129 -4.26 -14.22 7.77
C TYR A 129 -5.13 -15.29 7.12
N ASP A 130 -6.43 -14.98 6.91
CA ASP A 130 -7.40 -15.90 6.33
C ASP A 130 -7.33 -15.81 4.80
N GLN A 131 -6.98 -16.93 4.15
CA GLN A 131 -6.64 -16.97 2.74
C GLN A 131 -7.78 -17.47 1.87
N VAL A 132 -8.16 -16.69 0.86
CA VAL A 132 -9.00 -17.14 -0.26
C VAL A 132 -8.09 -17.58 -1.41
N LEU A 133 -8.06 -18.89 -1.69
CA LEU A 133 -7.17 -19.44 -2.73
C LEU A 133 -7.68 -19.11 -4.13
N LEU A 134 -6.80 -18.54 -4.97
CA LEU A 134 -7.06 -18.47 -6.40
C LEU A 134 -6.99 -19.88 -7.00
N LYS A 135 -8.05 -20.30 -7.70
CA LYS A 135 -8.25 -21.69 -8.13
C LYS A 135 -7.63 -21.97 -9.50
N LYS A 136 -6.85 -23.06 -9.62
CA LYS A 136 -6.22 -23.49 -10.86
C LYS A 136 -7.25 -23.73 -11.98
N GLU A 137 -8.42 -24.28 -11.64
CA GLU A 137 -9.54 -24.57 -12.54
C GLU A 137 -10.12 -23.31 -13.19
N ARG A 138 -9.86 -22.15 -12.60
CA ARG A 138 -10.21 -20.82 -13.11
C ARG A 138 -9.00 -20.03 -13.62
N ASN A 139 -7.90 -20.73 -13.93
CA ASN A 139 -6.63 -20.11 -14.35
C ASN A 139 -6.15 -19.04 -13.33
N TYR A 140 -6.33 -19.30 -12.04
CA TYR A 140 -5.99 -18.38 -10.95
C TYR A 140 -6.63 -17.00 -11.06
N LYS A 141 -7.78 -16.89 -11.76
CA LYS A 141 -8.51 -15.62 -11.83
C LYS A 141 -9.15 -15.29 -10.49
N PHE A 142 -9.07 -14.02 -10.14
CA PHE A 142 -9.78 -13.47 -8.99
C PHE A 142 -11.28 -13.71 -9.12
N CYS A 143 -11.94 -14.01 -8.02
CA CYS A 143 -13.38 -14.24 -7.97
C CYS A 143 -13.94 -13.55 -6.73
N VAL A 144 -14.73 -12.51 -6.94
CA VAL A 144 -15.32 -11.71 -5.86
C VAL A 144 -16.24 -12.55 -4.98
N GLU A 145 -16.93 -13.52 -5.55
CA GLU A 145 -17.85 -14.40 -4.81
C GLU A 145 -17.13 -15.26 -3.77
N ASP A 146 -15.89 -15.70 -4.04
CA ASP A 146 -15.08 -16.45 -3.09
C ASP A 146 -14.67 -15.57 -1.89
N VAL A 147 -14.31 -14.30 -2.13
CA VAL A 147 -13.99 -13.33 -1.08
C VAL A 147 -15.22 -12.99 -0.26
N LEU A 148 -16.37 -12.76 -0.92
CA LEU A 148 -17.62 -12.46 -0.24
C LEU A 148 -18.12 -13.62 0.63
N ALA A 149 -17.90 -14.86 0.18
CA ALA A 149 -18.26 -16.06 0.94
C ALA A 149 -17.40 -16.27 2.20
N ALA A 150 -16.12 -15.86 2.14
CA ALA A 150 -15.19 -15.95 3.26
C ALA A 150 -15.36 -14.79 4.26
N LEU A 151 -15.79 -13.61 3.79
CA LEU A 151 -15.90 -12.41 4.60
C LEU A 151 -16.93 -12.56 5.73
N ASN A 152 -16.50 -12.30 6.96
CA ASN A 152 -17.34 -12.32 8.14
C ASN A 152 -16.89 -11.28 9.18
N ARG A 153 -17.64 -11.14 10.29
CA ARG A 153 -17.41 -10.13 11.34
C ARG A 153 -16.16 -10.35 12.20
N GLN A 154 -15.48 -11.47 12.07
CA GLN A 154 -14.23 -11.73 12.79
C GLN A 154 -13.06 -10.96 12.17
N HIS A 155 -13.16 -10.67 10.85
CA HIS A 155 -12.13 -9.91 10.16
C HIS A 155 -12.13 -8.45 10.64
N LYS A 156 -10.95 -7.92 10.91
CA LYS A 156 -10.72 -6.48 11.11
C LYS A 156 -10.51 -5.77 9.77
N LEU A 157 -9.81 -6.45 8.88
CA LEU A 157 -9.38 -5.92 7.59
C LEU A 157 -9.65 -6.93 6.47
N VAL A 158 -9.92 -6.42 5.28
CA VAL A 158 -9.73 -7.12 4.02
C VAL A 158 -8.56 -6.44 3.29
N TYR A 159 -7.61 -7.23 2.80
CA TYR A 159 -6.48 -6.73 2.01
C TYR A 159 -6.59 -7.18 0.57
N LEU A 160 -6.55 -6.22 -0.36
CA LEU A 160 -6.59 -6.42 -1.80
C LEU A 160 -5.42 -5.66 -2.43
N ASP A 161 -4.51 -6.32 -3.13
CA ASP A 161 -3.53 -5.66 -3.99
C ASP A 161 -4.05 -5.59 -5.43
N ASN A 162 -4.08 -4.41 -6.01
CA ASN A 162 -4.68 -4.19 -7.32
C ASN A 162 -3.91 -3.13 -8.14
N PRO A 163 -3.17 -3.51 -9.17
CA PRO A 163 -2.94 -4.89 -9.69
C PRO A 163 -2.25 -5.83 -8.71
N ASN A 164 -2.61 -7.10 -8.77
CA ASN A 164 -2.07 -8.14 -7.88
C ASN A 164 -0.59 -8.42 -8.13
N ASN A 165 0.16 -8.54 -7.06
CA ASN A 165 1.49 -9.11 -7.05
C ASN A 165 1.43 -10.55 -6.47
N PRO A 166 1.74 -11.64 -7.24
CA PRO A 166 2.61 -11.63 -8.42
C PRO A 166 1.89 -11.76 -9.77
N THR A 167 0.57 -11.92 -9.85
CA THR A 167 -0.10 -12.37 -11.07
C THR A 167 -0.31 -11.27 -12.11
N GLY A 168 -0.22 -10.00 -11.72
CA GLY A 168 -0.53 -8.84 -12.57
C GLY A 168 -2.01 -8.67 -12.88
N GLN A 169 -2.89 -9.48 -12.29
CA GLN A 169 -4.33 -9.36 -12.51
C GLN A 169 -4.88 -8.07 -11.94
N ILE A 170 -5.85 -7.51 -12.63
CA ILE A 170 -6.59 -6.32 -12.22
C ILE A 170 -7.98 -6.77 -11.75
N ILE A 171 -8.34 -6.40 -10.52
CA ILE A 171 -9.70 -6.56 -10.00
C ILE A 171 -10.53 -5.39 -10.56
N PRO A 172 -11.63 -5.66 -11.27
CA PRO A 172 -12.51 -4.60 -11.74
C PRO A 172 -13.06 -3.75 -10.59
N LEU A 173 -13.13 -2.43 -10.79
CA LEU A 173 -13.60 -1.50 -9.76
C LEU A 173 -14.95 -1.88 -9.17
N MET A 174 -15.89 -2.39 -10.02
CA MET A 174 -17.19 -2.85 -9.58
C MET A 174 -17.13 -4.06 -8.61
N GLU A 175 -16.08 -4.91 -8.74
CA GLU A 175 -15.90 -6.04 -7.81
C GLU A 175 -15.31 -5.57 -6.48
N ILE A 176 -14.37 -4.61 -6.52
CA ILE A 176 -13.89 -3.93 -5.31
C ILE A 176 -15.06 -3.27 -4.57
N GLU A 177 -15.94 -2.61 -5.31
CA GLU A 177 -17.13 -1.96 -4.73
C GLU A 177 -18.07 -2.94 -4.05
N LYS A 178 -18.29 -4.13 -4.61
CA LYS A 178 -19.09 -5.20 -3.97
C LYS A 178 -18.49 -5.62 -2.63
N ILE A 179 -17.14 -5.77 -2.58
CA ILE A 179 -16.44 -6.13 -1.35
C ILE A 179 -16.58 -5.02 -0.31
N LEU A 180 -16.38 -3.76 -0.71
CA LEU A 180 -16.53 -2.59 0.18
C LEU A 180 -17.93 -2.54 0.81
N ALA A 181 -18.97 -2.70 -0.02
CA ALA A 181 -20.35 -2.67 0.45
C ALA A 181 -20.67 -3.85 1.39
N ALA A 182 -20.11 -5.03 1.16
CA ALA A 182 -20.28 -6.18 2.03
C ALA A 182 -19.51 -6.03 3.35
N ALA A 183 -18.27 -5.55 3.28
CA ALA A 183 -17.40 -5.30 4.42
C ALA A 183 -17.98 -4.21 5.34
N GLN A 184 -18.52 -3.13 4.77
CA GLN A 184 -19.15 -2.05 5.52
C GLN A 184 -20.31 -2.55 6.38
N LYS A 185 -21.15 -3.47 5.87
CA LYS A 185 -22.26 -4.08 6.62
C LYS A 185 -21.78 -4.92 7.82
N GLN A 186 -20.52 -5.32 7.81
CA GLN A 186 -19.89 -6.13 8.85
C GLN A 186 -18.94 -5.32 9.73
N ASN A 187 -18.82 -4.02 9.47
CA ASN A 187 -17.89 -3.11 10.15
C ASN A 187 -16.41 -3.50 9.95
N VAL A 188 -16.06 -3.91 8.73
CA VAL A 188 -14.73 -4.33 8.31
C VAL A 188 -14.15 -3.27 7.37
N PHE A 189 -12.89 -2.86 7.60
CA PHE A 189 -12.18 -1.97 6.68
C PHE A 189 -11.56 -2.76 5.52
N VAL A 190 -11.45 -2.10 4.38
CA VAL A 190 -10.82 -2.67 3.17
C VAL A 190 -9.61 -1.82 2.80
N ILE A 191 -8.44 -2.44 2.77
CA ILE A 191 -7.22 -1.86 2.23
C ILE A 191 -7.11 -2.28 0.77
N VAL A 192 -7.05 -1.31 -0.14
CA VAL A 192 -6.72 -1.53 -1.55
C VAL A 192 -5.31 -1.01 -1.79
N ASP A 193 -4.37 -1.94 -1.93
CA ASP A 193 -2.98 -1.63 -2.22
C ASP A 193 -2.80 -1.49 -3.73
N GLU A 194 -2.65 -0.25 -4.17
CA GLU A 194 -2.39 0.11 -5.55
C GLU A 194 -0.91 0.46 -5.79
N ALA A 195 0.02 -0.30 -5.19
CA ALA A 195 1.44 -0.10 -5.46
C ALA A 195 1.77 -0.22 -6.96
N TYR A 196 1.07 -1.08 -7.67
CA TYR A 196 1.14 -1.22 -9.12
C TYR A 196 0.04 -0.47 -9.87
N GLY A 197 -0.73 0.37 -9.18
CA GLY A 197 -1.90 1.07 -9.72
C GLY A 197 -1.63 1.97 -10.92
N ASP A 198 -0.40 2.46 -11.09
CA ASP A 198 -0.03 3.31 -12.22
C ASP A 198 0.17 2.52 -13.54
N TYR A 199 0.15 1.18 -13.48
CA TYR A 199 0.15 0.30 -14.65
C TYR A 199 -1.27 -0.08 -15.12
N MET A 200 -2.32 0.38 -14.43
CA MET A 200 -3.70 0.19 -14.85
C MET A 200 -4.37 1.54 -15.19
N PRO A 201 -5.47 1.53 -15.95
CA PRO A 201 -6.25 2.75 -16.18
C PRO A 201 -6.77 3.36 -14.88
N LYS A 202 -6.65 4.68 -14.71
CA LYS A 202 -7.15 5.41 -13.52
C LYS A 202 -8.64 5.17 -13.26
N GLN A 203 -9.41 4.88 -14.31
CA GLN A 203 -10.82 4.52 -14.24
C GLN A 203 -11.09 3.24 -13.44
N ASN A 204 -10.05 2.42 -13.20
CA ASN A 204 -10.18 1.21 -12.39
C ASN A 204 -9.61 1.38 -10.97
N SER A 205 -9.12 2.55 -10.62
CA SER A 205 -8.58 2.83 -9.29
C SER A 205 -9.67 2.95 -8.25
N ALA A 206 -9.46 2.34 -7.09
CA ALA A 206 -10.30 2.49 -5.91
C ALA A 206 -10.35 3.92 -5.37
N MET A 207 -9.44 4.79 -5.82
CA MET A 207 -9.48 6.23 -5.51
C MET A 207 -10.82 6.87 -5.88
N GLN A 208 -11.55 6.36 -6.88
CA GLN A 208 -12.87 6.85 -7.25
C GLN A 208 -13.96 6.55 -6.21
N LEU A 209 -13.67 5.67 -5.25
CA LEU A 209 -14.63 5.22 -4.24
C LEU A 209 -14.38 5.84 -2.86
N VAL A 210 -13.32 6.63 -2.70
CA VAL A 210 -12.92 7.17 -1.38
C VAL A 210 -13.96 8.09 -0.74
N ASP A 211 -14.76 8.79 -1.54
CA ASP A 211 -15.84 9.65 -1.05
C ASP A 211 -17.16 8.89 -0.84
N LYS A 212 -17.24 7.66 -1.34
CA LYS A 212 -18.45 6.84 -1.26
C LYS A 212 -18.43 5.87 -0.09
N TYR A 213 -17.22 5.43 0.34
CA TYR A 213 -17.05 4.38 1.34
C TYR A 213 -16.12 4.82 2.47
N ASP A 214 -16.67 4.89 3.69
CA ASP A 214 -15.93 5.27 4.90
C ASP A 214 -15.10 4.11 5.49
N ASN A 215 -15.18 2.93 4.88
CA ASN A 215 -14.36 1.77 5.22
C ASN A 215 -13.26 1.48 4.19
N LEU A 216 -12.99 2.38 3.25
CA LEU A 216 -11.95 2.24 2.22
C LEU A 216 -10.68 2.98 2.62
N ILE A 217 -9.56 2.28 2.49
CA ILE A 217 -8.22 2.84 2.59
C ILE A 217 -7.47 2.48 1.30
N VAL A 218 -6.92 3.48 0.61
CA VAL A 218 -6.10 3.26 -0.59
C VAL A 218 -4.64 3.54 -0.28
N VAL A 219 -3.78 2.59 -0.64
CA VAL A 219 -2.32 2.66 -0.48
C VAL A 219 -1.69 2.92 -1.84
N LYS A 220 -0.78 3.89 -1.92
CA LYS A 220 -0.08 4.25 -3.16
C LYS A 220 1.42 4.43 -2.90
N THR A 221 2.23 4.25 -3.94
CA THR A 221 3.68 4.49 -3.90
C THR A 221 4.17 5.15 -5.19
N PHE A 222 5.28 5.87 -5.10
CA PHE A 222 5.99 6.38 -6.27
C PHE A 222 7.05 5.38 -6.80
N SER A 223 7.19 4.22 -6.15
CA SER A 223 8.27 3.26 -6.41
C SER A 223 8.16 2.56 -7.77
N LYS A 224 6.95 2.24 -8.22
CA LYS A 224 6.73 1.30 -9.32
C LYS A 224 6.53 2.02 -10.67
N GLY A 225 5.34 2.50 -10.97
CA GLY A 225 5.03 3.15 -12.26
C GLY A 225 5.84 4.41 -12.51
N PHE A 226 6.10 5.21 -11.49
CA PHE A 226 6.94 6.40 -11.60
C PHE A 226 8.45 6.11 -11.63
N GLY A 227 8.89 4.88 -11.32
CA GLY A 227 10.31 4.51 -11.32
C GLY A 227 11.13 5.22 -10.22
N LEU A 228 10.50 5.63 -9.13
CA LEU A 228 11.12 6.44 -8.07
C LEU A 228 11.30 5.65 -6.76
N ALA A 229 11.61 4.35 -6.85
CA ALA A 229 11.74 3.47 -5.70
C ALA A 229 12.78 3.97 -4.67
N GLY A 230 13.88 4.54 -5.13
CA GLY A 230 14.94 5.11 -4.29
C GLY A 230 14.52 6.31 -3.45
N LEU A 231 13.44 7.01 -3.80
CA LEU A 231 12.91 8.12 -3.00
C LEU A 231 12.24 7.66 -1.70
N ARG A 232 11.88 6.39 -1.58
CA ARG A 232 11.13 5.89 -0.43
C ARG A 232 9.88 6.72 -0.16
N GLY A 233 9.08 6.96 -1.18
CA GLY A 233 7.88 7.79 -1.09
C GLY A 233 6.60 7.04 -1.46
N GLY A 234 5.53 7.37 -0.74
CA GLY A 234 4.18 6.88 -0.98
C GLY A 234 3.16 7.65 -0.14
N TYR A 235 1.90 7.25 -0.24
CA TYR A 235 0.85 7.89 0.52
C TYR A 235 -0.35 6.97 0.75
N LEU A 236 -1.10 7.27 1.78
CA LEU A 236 -2.42 6.74 2.09
C LEU A 236 -3.48 7.77 1.75
N VAL A 237 -4.62 7.29 1.27
CA VAL A 237 -5.88 8.03 1.29
C VAL A 237 -6.86 7.25 2.15
N LEU A 238 -7.34 7.89 3.21
CA LEU A 238 -8.16 7.23 4.23
C LEU A 238 -9.37 8.07 4.65
N PRO A 239 -10.35 7.45 5.30
CA PRO A 239 -11.47 8.17 5.91
C PRO A 239 -11.02 9.25 6.87
N LEU A 240 -11.68 10.41 6.86
CA LEU A 240 -11.34 11.53 7.74
C LEU A 240 -11.35 11.15 9.22
N GLU A 241 -12.21 10.22 9.61
CA GLU A 241 -12.33 9.73 10.98
C GLU A 241 -11.06 9.02 11.47
N LEU A 242 -10.29 8.38 10.56
CA LEU A 242 -9.05 7.69 10.90
C LEU A 242 -7.84 8.62 11.00
N VAL A 243 -7.90 9.80 10.39
CA VAL A 243 -6.76 10.74 10.32
C VAL A 243 -6.16 11.08 11.68
N PRO A 244 -6.94 11.41 12.73
CA PRO A 244 -6.37 11.70 14.04
C PRO A 244 -5.62 10.52 14.66
N TYR A 245 -6.14 9.30 14.48
CA TYR A 245 -5.53 8.09 15.03
C TYR A 245 -4.24 7.72 14.29
N VAL A 246 -4.23 7.83 12.97
CA VAL A 246 -3.02 7.68 12.18
C VAL A 246 -1.97 8.72 12.58
N GLY A 247 -2.38 9.97 12.81
CA GLY A 247 -1.51 11.02 13.31
C GLY A 247 -0.81 10.68 14.64
N ASN A 248 -1.50 9.98 15.55
CA ASN A 248 -0.95 9.58 16.84
C ASN A 248 0.18 8.53 16.75
N ILE A 249 0.19 7.73 15.68
CA ILE A 249 1.13 6.61 15.53
C ILE A 249 2.13 6.80 14.38
N SER A 250 1.93 7.80 13.54
CA SER A 250 2.84 8.13 12.43
C SER A 250 4.18 8.64 12.95
N ASN A 251 5.26 8.28 12.26
CA ASN A 251 6.52 8.92 12.49
C ASN A 251 6.44 10.41 12.09
N PRO A 252 6.94 11.32 12.92
CA PRO A 252 7.02 12.72 12.51
C PRO A 252 7.97 12.86 11.32
N TYR A 253 7.65 13.80 10.43
CA TYR A 253 8.50 14.14 9.29
C TYR A 253 8.80 12.97 8.32
N THR A 254 7.83 12.08 8.11
CA THR A 254 7.88 11.04 7.06
C THR A 254 8.17 11.65 5.70
N MET A 255 8.90 10.95 4.87
CA MET A 255 9.51 11.41 3.62
C MET A 255 10.46 12.60 3.81
N SER A 256 11.72 12.42 3.41
CA SER A 256 12.71 13.49 3.43
C SER A 256 12.31 14.68 2.53
N GLU A 257 12.86 15.86 2.77
CA GLU A 257 12.60 17.03 1.92
C GLU A 257 13.03 16.77 0.47
N LEU A 258 14.09 15.99 0.24
CA LEU A 258 14.52 15.57 -1.09
C LEU A 258 13.43 14.74 -1.77
N SER A 259 12.91 13.74 -1.07
CA SER A 259 11.84 12.87 -1.58
C SER A 259 10.57 13.67 -1.89
N ARG A 260 10.21 14.60 -1.01
CA ARG A 260 9.05 15.49 -1.22
C ARG A 260 9.23 16.40 -2.43
N SER A 261 10.40 16.97 -2.59
CA SER A 261 10.69 17.89 -3.70
C SER A 261 10.70 17.21 -5.07
N VAL A 262 11.14 15.94 -5.13
CA VAL A 262 11.17 15.19 -6.39
C VAL A 262 9.82 14.56 -6.71
N ALA A 263 9.01 14.21 -5.69
CA ALA A 263 7.70 13.62 -5.86
C ALA A 263 6.57 14.65 -6.12
N ALA A 264 6.85 15.94 -5.92
CA ALA A 264 5.91 17.05 -6.15
C ALA A 264 5.91 17.47 -7.62
#